data_6bd28264fdd0a807f8bdbae8c1cb3e2a
#
_entry.id   6bd28264fdd0a807f8bdbae8c1cb3e2a
#
_cell.length_a   1.000
_cell.length_b   1.000
_cell.length_c   1.000
_cell.angle_alpha   90.00
_cell.angle_beta   90.00
_cell.angle_gamma   90.00
#
_symmetry.space_group_name_H-M   'P 1'
#
loop_
_entity.id
_entity.type
_entity.pdbx_description
1 polymer ?
#
loop_
_entity_poly.entity_id
_entity_poly.type
_entity_poly.pdbx_seq_one_letter_code
_entity_poly.pdbx_strand_id
1 'polypeptide(L)'
;AIACTAFGKDRNADKVERPNTKKINFGIKAGFNSSMFMVSELKIKDVTIDEVQNNYKIGYFGAIFMRFNIKKHFIQPEASYNVSKGEITFDKLGSQHPAIEPDYASVQSVLHSIDFPILYGYNVVKKGPYGMSIFAGPKLRYLWGKQNEITFTNFDQKGIHEKLYPLNVSVVIGVGVNISRIFFDFRYEQGIGNISKSIVYDNINSDGSTGVSPIIFRRRDSALSFSFGFIL
;
A
#
# COMPACT_ATOMS: atom_id res chain seq x y z
N ALA A 1 -73.97 -12.30 -0.49
CA ALA A 1 -73.11 -12.20 -1.67
C ALA A 1 -71.76 -11.60 -1.22
N ILE A 2 -70.74 -12.41 -1.12
CA ILE A 2 -69.37 -12.00 -0.76
C ILE A 2 -68.57 -11.93 -2.05
N ALA A 3 -68.18 -10.73 -2.45
CA ALA A 3 -67.35 -10.49 -3.61
C ALA A 3 -65.86 -10.74 -3.21
N CYS A 4 -65.29 -11.78 -3.80
CA CYS A 4 -63.89 -12.10 -3.68
C CYS A 4 -63.14 -11.27 -4.76
N THR A 5 -62.49 -10.19 -4.38
CA THR A 5 -61.61 -9.42 -5.27
C THR A 5 -60.26 -10.18 -5.38
N ALA A 6 -60.02 -10.75 -6.55
CA ALA A 6 -58.74 -11.36 -6.91
C ALA A 6 -57.68 -10.25 -7.04
N PHE A 7 -56.72 -10.25 -6.16
CA PHE A 7 -55.49 -9.47 -6.33
C PHE A 7 -54.71 -10.05 -7.50
N GLY A 8 -54.69 -9.30 -8.61
CA GLY A 8 -53.86 -9.55 -9.73
C GLY A 8 -52.38 -9.49 -9.31
N LYS A 9 -51.69 -10.59 -9.39
CA LYS A 9 -50.23 -10.69 -9.16
C LYS A 9 -49.54 -9.99 -10.33
N ASP A 10 -49.10 -8.77 -10.10
CA ASP A 10 -48.26 -8.03 -11.06
C ASP A 10 -46.97 -8.81 -11.35
N ARG A 11 -46.92 -9.45 -12.52
CA ARG A 11 -45.76 -10.24 -12.99
C ARG A 11 -44.62 -9.36 -13.54
N ASN A 12 -44.70 -8.06 -13.41
CA ASN A 12 -43.69 -7.14 -13.95
C ASN A 12 -42.78 -6.47 -12.92
N ALA A 13 -42.89 -6.82 -11.66
CA ALA A 13 -42.11 -6.20 -10.61
C ALA A 13 -40.97 -7.10 -10.12
N ASP A 14 -40.09 -7.61 -10.96
CA ASP A 14 -38.81 -8.18 -10.48
C ASP A 14 -37.85 -8.50 -11.64
N LYS A 15 -37.64 -7.56 -12.57
CA LYS A 15 -36.37 -7.53 -13.25
C LYS A 15 -35.36 -6.73 -12.39
N VAL A 16 -35.18 -7.18 -11.16
CA VAL A 16 -33.95 -6.84 -10.41
C VAL A 16 -32.79 -7.40 -11.24
N GLU A 17 -32.01 -6.51 -11.82
CA GLU A 17 -30.79 -6.91 -12.52
C GLU A 17 -29.98 -7.81 -11.60
N ARG A 18 -29.88 -9.09 -11.98
CA ARG A 18 -29.12 -10.05 -11.20
C ARG A 18 -27.67 -9.56 -11.15
N PRO A 19 -27.05 -9.48 -9.97
CA PRO A 19 -25.66 -9.07 -9.86
C PRO A 19 -24.82 -9.92 -10.80
N ASN A 20 -23.95 -9.29 -11.54
CA ASN A 20 -23.11 -9.83 -12.61
C ASN A 20 -22.71 -11.31 -12.35
N THR A 21 -23.41 -12.24 -13.01
CA THR A 21 -23.24 -13.70 -12.84
C THR A 21 -22.17 -14.27 -13.76
N LYS A 22 -21.42 -13.41 -14.48
CA LYS A 22 -20.31 -13.88 -15.31
C LYS A 22 -19.30 -14.61 -14.44
N LYS A 23 -18.84 -15.77 -14.91
CA LYS A 23 -17.81 -16.56 -14.22
C LYS A 23 -16.48 -15.81 -14.14
N ILE A 24 -16.18 -15.01 -15.16
CA ILE A 24 -14.97 -14.20 -15.28
C ILE A 24 -15.38 -12.75 -15.52
N ASN A 25 -14.83 -11.85 -14.75
CA ASN A 25 -14.97 -10.41 -14.91
C ASN A 25 -13.59 -9.79 -15.06
N PHE A 26 -13.48 -8.81 -15.91
CA PHE A 26 -12.33 -7.92 -16.02
C PHE A 26 -12.69 -6.57 -15.42
N GLY A 27 -11.71 -5.85 -14.95
CA GLY A 27 -11.96 -4.50 -14.46
C GLY A 27 -10.69 -3.67 -14.34
N ILE A 28 -10.93 -2.38 -14.18
CA ILE A 28 -9.89 -1.40 -13.95
C ILE A 28 -10.20 -0.63 -12.67
N LYS A 29 -9.20 -0.16 -11.98
CA LYS A 29 -9.36 0.67 -10.80
C LYS A 29 -8.20 1.65 -10.65
N ALA A 30 -8.47 2.73 -9.94
CA ALA A 30 -7.48 3.68 -9.48
C ALA A 30 -7.76 4.06 -8.03
N GLY A 31 -6.76 4.55 -7.34
CA GLY A 31 -6.94 4.89 -5.94
C GLY A 31 -5.74 5.62 -5.34
N PHE A 32 -5.89 5.88 -4.06
CA PHE A 32 -4.88 6.51 -3.23
C PHE A 32 -4.39 5.52 -2.18
N ASN A 33 -3.13 5.65 -1.82
CA ASN A 33 -2.55 4.92 -0.72
C ASN A 33 -1.88 5.88 0.27
N SER A 34 -1.81 5.47 1.52
CA SER A 34 -1.02 6.13 2.54
C SER A 34 -0.08 5.10 3.12
N SER A 35 1.20 5.25 2.86
CA SER A 35 2.24 4.34 3.33
C SER A 35 2.79 4.80 4.66
N MET A 36 3.00 3.83 5.53
CA MET A 36 3.64 3.99 6.83
C MET A 36 4.85 3.07 6.88
N PHE A 37 6.01 3.62 7.14
CA PHE A 37 7.22 2.84 7.32
C PHE A 37 7.37 2.43 8.78
N MET A 38 7.21 1.15 9.06
CA MET A 38 7.52 0.62 10.39
C MET A 38 9.03 0.41 10.50
N VAL A 39 9.69 1.33 11.19
CA VAL A 39 11.12 1.22 11.49
C VAL A 39 11.28 0.25 12.65
N SER A 40 11.95 -0.87 12.40
CA SER A 40 12.24 -1.87 13.43
C SER A 40 13.57 -1.62 14.11
N GLU A 41 14.51 -1.00 13.43
CA GLU A 41 15.84 -0.72 13.94
C GLU A 41 16.47 0.41 13.11
N LEU A 42 16.91 1.46 13.79
CA LEU A 42 17.71 2.53 13.21
C LEU A 42 18.95 2.72 14.09
N LYS A 43 20.13 2.38 13.55
CA LYS A 43 21.42 2.59 14.22
C LYS A 43 22.32 3.42 13.34
N ILE A 44 22.82 4.52 13.92
CA ILE A 44 23.83 5.37 13.30
C ILE A 44 25.08 5.28 14.18
N LYS A 45 26.18 4.73 13.63
CA LYS A 45 27.34 4.28 14.40
C LYS A 45 26.90 3.26 15.46
N ASP A 46 27.15 3.50 16.73
CA ASP A 46 26.77 2.59 17.84
C ASP A 46 25.55 3.07 18.63
N VAL A 47 24.83 4.09 18.14
CA VAL A 47 23.67 4.66 18.80
C VAL A 47 22.38 4.19 18.15
N THR A 48 21.50 3.58 18.93
CA THR A 48 20.14 3.21 18.51
C THR A 48 19.19 4.39 18.72
N ILE A 49 18.37 4.69 17.73
CA ILE A 49 17.35 5.74 17.78
C ILE A 49 16.00 5.06 17.98
N ASP A 50 15.38 5.27 19.16
CA ASP A 50 14.15 4.61 19.56
C ASP A 50 12.90 5.40 19.19
N GLU A 51 12.97 6.74 19.10
CA GLU A 51 11.83 7.59 18.78
C GLU A 51 11.84 7.98 17.30
N VAL A 52 10.98 7.33 16.51
CA VAL A 52 10.81 7.60 15.09
C VAL A 52 9.36 7.98 14.82
N GLN A 53 9.14 9.19 14.31
CA GLN A 53 7.82 9.66 13.90
C GLN A 53 7.58 9.36 12.41
N ASN A 54 6.45 8.70 12.13
CA ASN A 54 6.01 8.45 10.76
C ASN A 54 5.05 9.55 10.30
N ASN A 55 5.42 10.24 9.25
CA ASN A 55 4.57 11.22 8.60
C ASN A 55 3.88 10.59 7.38
N TYR A 56 2.56 10.52 7.45
CA TYR A 56 1.76 9.94 6.37
C TYR A 56 1.80 10.83 5.14
N LYS A 57 2.19 10.27 4.02
CA LYS A 57 2.13 10.94 2.71
C LYS A 57 1.19 10.16 1.79
N ILE A 58 0.47 10.89 0.97
CA ILE A 58 -0.49 10.29 0.04
C ILE A 58 0.22 9.94 -1.26
N GLY A 59 0.15 8.67 -1.63
CA GLY A 59 0.52 8.13 -2.93
C GLY A 59 -0.72 7.79 -3.77
N TYR A 60 -0.51 7.22 -4.94
CA TYR A 60 -1.59 6.83 -5.85
C TYR A 60 -1.23 5.56 -6.62
N PHE A 61 -2.25 4.90 -7.15
CA PHE A 61 -2.06 3.71 -7.97
C PHE A 61 -3.17 3.54 -9.01
N GLY A 62 -2.82 2.81 -10.07
CA GLY A 62 -3.77 2.32 -11.07
C GLY A 62 -3.57 0.83 -11.27
N ALA A 63 -4.66 0.09 -11.47
CA ALA A 63 -4.62 -1.36 -11.60
C ALA A 63 -5.63 -1.89 -12.61
N ILE A 64 -5.26 -3.00 -13.22
CA ILE A 64 -6.15 -3.90 -13.95
C ILE A 64 -6.31 -5.18 -13.15
N PHE A 65 -7.47 -5.81 -13.23
CA PHE A 65 -7.72 -7.07 -12.55
C PHE A 65 -8.63 -8.00 -13.34
N MET A 66 -8.50 -9.28 -13.02
CA MET A 66 -9.41 -10.31 -13.47
C MET A 66 -10.00 -10.99 -12.23
N ARG A 67 -11.32 -11.22 -12.22
CA ARG A 67 -12.02 -11.87 -11.11
C ARG A 67 -12.70 -13.13 -11.58
N PHE A 68 -12.32 -14.25 -11.01
CA PHE A 68 -12.92 -15.56 -11.20
C PHE A 68 -13.95 -15.82 -10.11
N ASN A 69 -15.23 -15.82 -10.44
CA ASN A 69 -16.32 -16.00 -9.49
C ASN A 69 -16.71 -17.49 -9.36
N ILE A 70 -16.69 -18.00 -8.14
CA ILE A 70 -17.05 -19.37 -7.78
C ILE A 70 -18.12 -19.30 -6.69
N LYS A 71 -19.39 -19.30 -7.06
CA LYS A 71 -20.54 -19.12 -6.14
C LYS A 71 -20.42 -17.83 -5.32
N LYS A 72 -20.14 -17.94 -4.02
CA LYS A 72 -19.92 -16.82 -3.10
C LYS A 72 -18.44 -16.41 -2.99
N HIS A 73 -17.53 -17.21 -3.54
CA HIS A 73 -16.10 -16.98 -3.48
C HIS A 73 -15.59 -16.37 -4.78
N PHE A 74 -14.44 -15.76 -4.73
CA PHE A 74 -13.73 -15.31 -5.93
C PHE A 74 -12.21 -15.35 -5.72
N ILE A 75 -11.49 -15.47 -6.84
CA ILE A 75 -10.04 -15.29 -6.90
C ILE A 75 -9.81 -14.11 -7.85
N GLN A 76 -8.98 -13.17 -7.41
CA GLN A 76 -8.74 -11.92 -8.15
C GLN A 76 -7.25 -11.63 -8.25
N PRO A 77 -6.57 -12.11 -9.31
CA PRO A 77 -5.26 -11.60 -9.68
C PRO A 77 -5.38 -10.18 -10.21
N GLU A 78 -4.40 -9.34 -9.85
CA GLU A 78 -4.31 -7.96 -10.27
C GLU A 78 -2.88 -7.64 -10.73
N ALA A 79 -2.75 -6.60 -11.57
CA ALA A 79 -1.49 -5.96 -11.87
C ALA A 79 -1.67 -4.45 -11.69
N SER A 80 -0.81 -3.81 -10.90
CA SER A 80 -0.94 -2.40 -10.59
C SER A 80 0.41 -1.68 -10.67
N TYR A 81 0.36 -0.44 -11.15
CA TYR A 81 1.44 0.51 -10.98
C TYR A 81 1.14 1.39 -9.78
N ASN A 82 2.09 1.48 -8.87
CA ASN A 82 1.91 2.11 -7.58
C ASN A 82 3.03 3.11 -7.29
N VAL A 83 2.67 4.29 -6.82
CA VAL A 83 3.57 5.32 -6.31
C VAL A 83 3.27 5.52 -4.84
N SER A 84 4.17 5.02 -3.99
CA SER A 84 4.08 5.15 -2.54
C SER A 84 4.97 6.28 -2.07
N LYS A 85 4.45 7.12 -1.17
CA LYS A 85 5.20 8.20 -0.55
C LYS A 85 5.20 8.02 0.95
N GLY A 86 6.33 8.27 1.58
CA GLY A 86 6.45 8.22 3.03
C GLY A 86 7.56 9.14 3.52
N GLU A 87 7.44 9.56 4.76
CA GLU A 87 8.44 10.38 5.44
C GLU A 87 8.61 9.87 6.86
N ILE A 88 9.85 9.78 7.29
CA ILE A 88 10.24 9.41 8.64
C ILE A 88 11.01 10.59 9.21
N THR A 89 10.61 11.05 10.39
CA THR A 89 11.30 12.11 11.12
C THR A 89 11.75 11.56 12.47
N PHE A 90 12.94 11.89 12.88
CA PHE A 90 13.51 11.52 14.18
C PHE A 90 14.40 12.62 14.73
N ASP A 91 14.55 12.65 16.06
CA ASP A 91 15.36 13.65 16.75
C ASP A 91 16.84 13.35 16.58
N LYS A 92 17.64 14.40 16.34
CA LYS A 92 19.08 14.30 16.30
C LYS A 92 19.64 14.12 17.71
N LEU A 93 20.54 13.16 17.89
CA LEU A 93 21.28 12.98 19.12
C LEU A 93 22.42 14.01 19.20
N GLY A 94 22.39 14.90 20.18
CA GLY A 94 23.50 15.78 20.52
C GLY A 94 23.57 17.12 19.81
N SER A 95 22.44 17.68 19.40
CA SER A 95 22.38 19.08 18.97
C SER A 95 22.87 19.98 20.10
N GLN A 96 24.03 20.66 19.88
CA GLN A 96 24.63 21.57 20.87
C GLN A 96 24.00 22.96 20.83
N HIS A 97 23.26 23.31 19.77
CA HIS A 97 22.64 24.61 19.54
C HIS A 97 21.23 24.50 18.97
N PRO A 98 20.23 24.02 19.75
CA PRO A 98 18.87 23.80 19.26
C PRO A 98 18.16 25.07 18.75
N ALA A 99 18.63 26.22 19.08
CA ALA A 99 18.09 27.50 18.59
C ALA A 99 18.56 27.88 17.16
N ILE A 100 19.61 27.26 16.66
CA ILE A 100 20.25 27.61 15.37
C ILE A 100 20.15 26.43 14.37
N GLU A 101 20.17 25.19 14.85
CA GLU A 101 20.11 23.98 14.04
C GLU A 101 18.81 23.24 14.32
N PRO A 102 18.13 22.72 13.26
CA PRO A 102 16.94 21.90 13.50
C PRO A 102 17.33 20.62 14.25
N ASP A 103 16.64 20.35 15.35
CA ASP A 103 16.86 19.18 16.21
C ASP A 103 16.39 17.85 15.59
N TYR A 104 15.82 17.90 14.39
CA TYR A 104 15.29 16.73 13.73
C TYR A 104 15.96 16.48 12.38
N ALA A 105 16.02 15.21 12.00
CA ALA A 105 16.37 14.76 10.67
C ALA A 105 15.21 14.01 10.02
N SER A 106 15.06 14.08 8.71
CA SER A 106 14.00 13.37 8.01
C SER A 106 14.49 12.58 6.79
N VAL A 107 13.82 11.46 6.54
CA VAL A 107 14.01 10.62 5.35
C VAL A 107 12.71 10.59 4.58
N GLN A 108 12.67 11.24 3.43
CA GLN A 108 11.55 11.19 2.51
C GLN A 108 11.81 10.14 1.44
N SER A 109 10.80 9.33 1.14
CA SER A 109 10.90 8.27 0.14
C SER A 109 9.72 8.36 -0.82
N VAL A 110 10.01 8.36 -2.12
CA VAL A 110 9.05 8.19 -3.20
C VAL A 110 9.41 6.90 -3.91
N LEU A 111 8.55 5.89 -3.80
CA LEU A 111 8.81 4.54 -4.29
C LEU A 111 7.83 4.19 -5.42
N HIS A 112 8.37 3.85 -6.57
CA HIS A 112 7.62 3.39 -7.73
C HIS A 112 7.69 1.86 -7.79
N SER A 113 6.54 1.21 -7.89
CA SER A 113 6.47 -0.24 -7.94
C SER A 113 5.45 -0.77 -8.93
N ILE A 114 5.69 -2.01 -9.37
CA ILE A 114 4.70 -2.84 -10.04
C ILE A 114 4.32 -3.93 -9.05
N ASP A 115 3.03 -3.98 -8.72
CA ASP A 115 2.50 -4.88 -7.69
C ASP A 115 1.59 -5.93 -8.32
N PHE A 116 1.72 -7.19 -7.87
CA PHE A 116 0.96 -8.35 -8.32
C PHE A 116 0.27 -9.03 -7.13
N PRO A 117 -0.89 -8.52 -6.65
CA PRO A 117 -1.67 -9.22 -5.65
C PRO A 117 -2.48 -10.35 -6.26
N ILE A 118 -2.64 -11.44 -5.51
CA ILE A 118 -3.57 -12.54 -5.80
C ILE A 118 -4.50 -12.63 -4.60
N LEU A 119 -5.73 -12.14 -4.76
CA LEU A 119 -6.68 -12.03 -3.67
C LEU A 119 -7.71 -13.17 -3.73
N TYR A 120 -7.94 -13.80 -2.60
CA TYR A 120 -9.09 -14.67 -2.38
C TYR A 120 -10.15 -13.90 -1.61
N GLY A 121 -11.39 -13.94 -2.09
CA GLY A 121 -12.47 -13.18 -1.47
C GLY A 121 -13.76 -13.97 -1.33
N TYR A 122 -14.59 -13.47 -0.41
CA TYR A 122 -15.91 -14.00 -0.11
C TYR A 122 -16.95 -12.87 -0.18
N ASN A 123 -18.02 -13.08 -0.97
CA ASN A 123 -19.13 -12.17 -1.08
C ASN A 123 -20.07 -12.36 0.12
N VAL A 124 -20.01 -11.46 1.09
CA VAL A 124 -20.85 -11.45 2.29
C VAL A 124 -22.28 -11.08 1.93
N VAL A 125 -22.44 -10.06 1.09
CA VAL A 125 -23.72 -9.62 0.56
C VAL A 125 -23.70 -9.70 -0.96
N LYS A 126 -24.75 -10.29 -1.54
CA LYS A 126 -24.97 -10.40 -2.99
C LYS A 126 -26.47 -10.30 -3.25
N LYS A 127 -27.01 -9.08 -3.18
CA LYS A 127 -28.45 -8.80 -3.37
C LYS A 127 -28.64 -7.65 -4.36
N GLY A 128 -29.26 -7.96 -5.50
CA GLY A 128 -29.57 -6.96 -6.52
C GLY A 128 -28.32 -6.27 -7.06
N PRO A 129 -28.30 -4.96 -7.23
CA PRO A 129 -27.13 -4.25 -7.72
C PRO A 129 -26.02 -4.11 -6.67
N TYR A 130 -26.31 -4.40 -5.39
CA TYR A 130 -25.40 -4.21 -4.26
C TYR A 130 -24.67 -5.50 -3.89
N GLY A 131 -23.41 -5.35 -3.59
CA GLY A 131 -22.57 -6.43 -3.08
C GLY A 131 -21.57 -5.92 -2.06
N MET A 132 -21.24 -6.77 -1.10
CA MET A 132 -20.17 -6.54 -0.14
C MET A 132 -19.31 -7.79 -0.07
N SER A 133 -18.02 -7.61 -0.09
CA SER A 133 -17.03 -8.68 -0.04
C SER A 133 -15.92 -8.37 0.95
N ILE A 134 -15.38 -9.43 1.51
CA ILE A 134 -14.11 -9.41 2.24
C ILE A 134 -13.10 -10.21 1.44
N PHE A 135 -11.85 -9.82 1.49
CA PHE A 135 -10.81 -10.51 0.75
C PHE A 135 -9.46 -10.40 1.45
N ALA A 136 -8.61 -11.36 1.17
CA ALA A 136 -7.23 -11.38 1.61
C ALA A 136 -6.36 -12.12 0.59
N GLY A 137 -5.05 -11.85 0.62
CA GLY A 137 -4.11 -12.58 -0.21
C GLY A 137 -2.69 -12.03 -0.18
N PRO A 138 -1.74 -12.78 -0.74
CA PRO A 138 -0.37 -12.33 -0.91
C PRO A 138 -0.29 -11.30 -2.04
N LYS A 139 0.69 -10.43 -1.91
CA LYS A 139 1.10 -9.46 -2.92
C LYS A 139 2.60 -9.51 -3.11
N LEU A 140 3.02 -9.65 -4.35
CA LEU A 140 4.39 -9.49 -4.77
C LEU A 140 4.56 -8.08 -5.30
N ARG A 141 5.58 -7.36 -4.80
CA ARG A 141 5.93 -6.00 -5.22
C ARG A 141 7.32 -6.00 -5.84
N TYR A 142 7.42 -5.44 -7.03
CA TYR A 142 8.68 -5.16 -7.69
C TYR A 142 8.95 -3.65 -7.68
N LEU A 143 10.00 -3.23 -6.98
CA LEU A 143 10.41 -1.83 -6.92
C LEU A 143 11.20 -1.46 -8.17
N TRP A 144 10.78 -0.40 -8.85
CA TRP A 144 11.45 0.10 -10.04
C TRP A 144 12.59 1.04 -9.67
N GLY A 145 13.76 0.49 -9.37
CA GLY A 145 14.87 1.18 -8.73
C GLY A 145 15.39 2.45 -9.44
N LYS A 146 15.16 2.60 -10.75
CA LYS A 146 15.58 3.81 -11.49
C LYS A 146 14.71 5.05 -11.22
N GLN A 147 13.51 4.89 -10.66
CA GLN A 147 12.56 5.97 -10.39
C GLN A 147 12.33 6.20 -8.90
N ASN A 148 13.04 5.48 -8.04
CA ASN A 148 12.91 5.65 -6.60
C ASN A 148 13.79 6.82 -6.15
N GLU A 149 13.17 7.76 -5.44
CA GLU A 149 13.83 8.94 -4.87
C GLU A 149 13.81 8.83 -3.35
N ILE A 150 14.98 8.91 -2.73
CA ILE A 150 15.13 8.94 -1.28
C ILE A 150 15.94 10.17 -0.94
N THR A 151 15.31 11.10 -0.22
CA THR A 151 15.90 12.37 0.19
C THR A 151 16.16 12.35 1.69
N PHE A 152 17.38 12.65 2.06
CA PHE A 152 17.83 12.79 3.43
C PHE A 152 17.99 14.28 3.77
N THR A 153 17.26 14.77 4.76
CA THR A 153 17.25 16.17 5.16
C THR A 153 17.78 16.33 6.58
N ASN A 154 18.64 17.33 6.79
CA ASN A 154 19.26 17.64 8.09
C ASN A 154 20.14 16.53 8.67
N PHE A 155 20.73 15.71 7.83
CA PHE A 155 21.76 14.75 8.24
C PHE A 155 23.13 15.41 8.29
N ASP A 156 23.93 15.08 9.30
CA ASP A 156 25.31 15.54 9.42
C ASP A 156 26.25 14.78 8.46
N GLN A 157 25.82 13.59 8.05
CA GLN A 157 26.54 12.74 7.10
C GLN A 157 26.26 13.20 5.67
N LYS A 158 27.31 13.20 4.82
CA LYS A 158 27.22 13.52 3.39
C LYS A 158 27.19 12.22 2.55
N GLY A 159 26.63 12.31 1.35
CA GLY A 159 26.65 11.18 0.41
C GLY A 159 25.86 9.95 0.87
N ILE A 160 24.72 10.16 1.57
CA ILE A 160 23.91 9.04 2.05
C ILE A 160 23.15 8.42 0.88
N HIS A 161 23.31 7.09 0.73
CA HIS A 161 22.61 6.31 -0.30
C HIS A 161 21.97 5.08 0.29
N GLU A 162 20.67 4.90 0.03
CA GLU A 162 19.94 3.69 0.39
C GLU A 162 19.77 2.78 -0.83
N LYS A 163 20.12 1.50 -0.66
CA LYS A 163 19.79 0.44 -1.61
C LYS A 163 18.59 -0.34 -1.09
N LEU A 164 17.60 -0.53 -1.96
CA LEU A 164 16.38 -1.27 -1.64
C LEU A 164 16.43 -2.67 -2.23
N TYR A 165 15.74 -3.62 -1.59
CA TYR A 165 15.45 -4.91 -2.19
C TYR A 165 14.44 -4.71 -3.32
N PRO A 166 14.73 -5.15 -4.56
CA PRO A 166 13.83 -4.93 -5.68
C PRO A 166 12.54 -5.73 -5.57
N LEU A 167 12.56 -6.87 -4.88
CA LEU A 167 11.43 -7.77 -4.74
C LEU A 167 11.01 -7.85 -3.27
N ASN A 168 9.73 -7.54 -3.01
CA ASN A 168 9.16 -7.54 -1.68
C ASN A 168 7.83 -8.30 -1.66
N VAL A 169 7.51 -8.90 -0.52
CA VAL A 169 6.28 -9.65 -0.31
C VAL A 169 5.49 -9.01 0.82
N SER A 170 4.19 -8.87 0.61
CA SER A 170 3.24 -8.38 1.61
C SER A 170 1.97 -9.21 1.63
N VAL A 171 1.20 -9.07 2.69
CA VAL A 171 -0.16 -9.59 2.81
C VAL A 171 -1.13 -8.42 2.73
N VAL A 172 -2.19 -8.62 1.96
CA VAL A 172 -3.28 -7.66 1.79
C VAL A 172 -4.53 -8.25 2.41
N ILE A 173 -5.25 -7.44 3.17
CA ILE A 173 -6.62 -7.71 3.63
C ILE A 173 -7.50 -6.53 3.27
N GLY A 174 -8.78 -6.76 2.98
CA GLY A 174 -9.65 -5.66 2.62
C GLY A 174 -11.12 -6.00 2.57
N VAL A 175 -11.89 -4.95 2.40
CA VAL A 175 -13.33 -4.98 2.19
C VAL A 175 -13.66 -4.27 0.90
N GLY A 176 -14.64 -4.78 0.17
CA GLY A 176 -15.10 -4.17 -1.08
C GLY A 176 -16.61 -4.04 -1.08
N VAL A 177 -17.08 -2.93 -1.63
CA VAL A 177 -18.50 -2.68 -1.86
C VAL A 177 -18.69 -2.43 -3.33
N ASN A 178 -19.66 -3.08 -3.95
CA ASN A 178 -20.00 -2.85 -5.35
C ASN A 178 -21.48 -2.45 -5.52
N ILE A 179 -21.69 -1.55 -6.45
CA ILE A 179 -23.01 -1.09 -6.89
C ILE A 179 -23.04 -1.29 -8.40
N SER A 180 -23.72 -2.34 -8.85
CA SER A 180 -23.73 -2.77 -10.26
C SER A 180 -22.30 -3.04 -10.76
N ARG A 181 -21.77 -2.22 -11.66
CA ARG A 181 -20.42 -2.32 -12.24
C ARG A 181 -19.37 -1.48 -11.51
N ILE A 182 -19.81 -0.56 -10.67
CA ILE A 182 -18.91 0.31 -9.90
C ILE A 182 -18.56 -0.40 -8.60
N PHE A 183 -17.29 -0.33 -8.21
CA PHE A 183 -16.90 -0.84 -6.91
C PHE A 183 -15.91 0.11 -6.22
N PHE A 184 -15.91 0.00 -4.91
CA PHE A 184 -14.99 0.65 -4.01
C PHE A 184 -14.33 -0.41 -3.16
N ASP A 185 -13.03 -0.31 -2.94
CA ASP A 185 -12.37 -1.16 -1.97
C ASP A 185 -11.49 -0.35 -1.01
N PHE A 186 -11.42 -0.86 0.21
CA PHE A 186 -10.50 -0.40 1.25
C PHE A 186 -9.60 -1.56 1.63
N ARG A 187 -8.30 -1.30 1.68
CA ARG A 187 -7.27 -2.32 1.93
C ARG A 187 -6.29 -1.88 2.98
N TYR A 188 -5.91 -2.82 3.80
CA TYR A 188 -4.72 -2.77 4.61
C TYR A 188 -3.68 -3.74 4.05
N GLU A 189 -2.47 -3.29 3.97
CA GLU A 189 -1.33 -4.02 3.47
C GLU A 189 -0.23 -4.04 4.51
N GLN A 190 0.34 -5.23 4.76
CA GLN A 190 1.44 -5.43 5.68
C GLN A 190 2.61 -6.09 4.97
N GLY A 191 3.72 -5.38 4.86
CA GLY A 191 4.99 -5.93 4.38
C GLY A 191 5.55 -6.96 5.36
N ILE A 192 5.95 -8.12 4.83
CA ILE A 192 6.53 -9.21 5.63
C ILE A 192 8.04 -9.02 5.77
N GLY A 193 8.70 -8.58 4.71
CA GLY A 193 10.15 -8.44 4.63
C GLY A 193 10.67 -7.05 4.96
N ASN A 194 11.98 -6.96 5.16
CA ASN A 194 12.69 -5.69 5.22
C ASN A 194 12.89 -5.16 3.80
N ILE A 195 12.52 -3.89 3.56
CA ILE A 195 12.64 -3.23 2.25
C ILE A 195 14.05 -2.71 2.03
N SER A 196 14.69 -2.20 3.09
CA SER A 196 16.04 -1.64 3.02
C SER A 196 17.09 -2.75 3.00
N LYS A 197 17.95 -2.72 2.00
CA LYS A 197 19.08 -3.66 1.88
C LYS A 197 20.29 -3.13 2.62
N SER A 198 20.66 -1.88 2.37
CA SER A 198 21.81 -1.21 3.01
C SER A 198 21.70 0.30 2.84
N ILE A 199 22.08 1.04 3.87
CA ILE A 199 22.36 2.46 3.79
C ILE A 199 23.84 2.65 4.03
N VAL A 200 24.47 3.46 3.22
CA VAL A 200 25.88 3.81 3.33
C VAL A 200 26.03 5.34 3.27
N TYR A 201 27.01 5.87 3.96
CA TYR A 201 27.38 7.28 3.88
C TYR A 201 28.88 7.44 3.70
N ASP A 202 29.28 8.54 3.09
CA ASP A 202 30.68 8.88 2.91
C ASP A 202 31.26 9.37 4.25
N ASN A 203 32.30 8.69 4.71
CA ASN A 203 33.03 9.07 5.93
C ASN A 203 34.42 9.54 5.54
N ILE A 204 34.83 10.70 6.07
CA ILE A 204 36.20 11.20 5.92
C ILE A 204 37.00 10.64 7.09
N ASN A 205 37.93 9.74 6.81
CA ASN A 205 38.84 9.20 7.80
C ASN A 205 39.84 10.24 8.28
N SER A 206 40.49 10.00 9.41
CA SER A 206 41.49 10.89 10.00
C SER A 206 42.70 11.12 9.12
N ASP A 207 42.92 10.29 8.12
CA ASP A 207 43.99 10.38 7.12
C ASP A 207 43.57 11.16 5.86
N GLY A 208 42.32 11.69 5.80
CA GLY A 208 41.80 12.39 4.64
C GLY A 208 41.23 11.48 3.55
N SER A 209 41.30 10.16 3.71
CA SER A 209 40.71 9.22 2.76
C SER A 209 39.19 9.12 2.95
N THR A 210 38.45 8.95 1.83
CA THR A 210 37.00 8.76 1.86
C THR A 210 36.70 7.28 2.08
N GLY A 211 36.11 6.93 3.20
CA GLY A 211 35.60 5.61 3.52
C GLY A 211 34.07 5.59 3.41
N VAL A 212 33.49 4.39 3.32
CA VAL A 212 32.04 4.18 3.32
C VAL A 212 31.66 3.45 4.60
N SER A 213 30.76 4.05 5.38
CA SER A 213 30.28 3.45 6.63
C SER A 213 28.84 2.98 6.50
N PRO A 214 28.49 1.80 7.01
CA PRO A 214 27.13 1.29 6.97
C PRO A 214 26.26 1.92 8.06
N ILE A 215 25.01 2.21 7.71
CA ILE A 215 23.93 2.52 8.67
C ILE A 215 23.00 1.31 8.70
N ILE A 216 22.70 0.78 9.87
CA ILE A 216 21.73 -0.29 10.03
C ILE A 216 20.34 0.35 10.05
N PHE A 217 19.55 0.08 9.01
CA PHE A 217 18.20 0.59 8.87
C PHE A 217 17.29 -0.54 8.41
N ARG A 218 16.41 -0.97 9.29
CA ARG A 218 15.43 -2.02 9.01
C ARG A 218 14.03 -1.43 9.06
N ARG A 219 13.37 -1.41 7.92
CA ARG A 219 12.00 -0.91 7.81
C ARG A 219 11.11 -1.88 7.04
N ARG A 220 9.87 -1.95 7.46
CA ARG A 220 8.79 -2.63 6.74
C ARG A 220 7.81 -1.60 6.23
N ASP A 221 7.19 -1.90 5.10
CA ASP A 221 6.16 -1.05 4.50
C ASP A 221 4.79 -1.58 4.90
N SER A 222 3.97 -0.71 5.46
CA SER A 222 2.55 -0.94 5.67
C SER A 222 1.78 0.16 4.97
N ALA A 223 0.63 -0.16 4.39
CA ALA A 223 -0.15 0.82 3.66
C ALA A 223 -1.65 0.63 3.88
N LEU A 224 -2.35 1.75 3.98
CA LEU A 224 -3.78 1.83 3.81
C LEU A 224 -4.08 2.33 2.41
N SER A 225 -5.01 1.72 1.71
CA SER A 225 -5.40 2.17 0.38
C SER A 225 -6.91 2.16 0.20
N PHE A 226 -7.37 3.13 -0.57
CA PHE A 226 -8.73 3.25 -1.02
C PHE A 226 -8.75 3.30 -2.54
N SER A 227 -9.61 2.52 -3.17
CA SER A 227 -9.76 2.51 -4.62
C SER A 227 -11.21 2.55 -5.06
N PHE A 228 -11.36 3.07 -6.26
CA PHE A 228 -12.58 3.14 -7.03
C PHE A 228 -12.32 2.47 -8.39
N GLY A 229 -13.29 1.71 -8.89
CA GLY A 229 -13.10 1.00 -10.14
C GLY A 229 -14.39 0.56 -10.83
N PHE A 230 -14.18 -0.01 -12.01
CA PHE A 230 -15.22 -0.51 -12.90
C PHE A 230 -15.00 -1.98 -13.25
N ILE A 231 -16.09 -2.73 -13.23
CA ILE A 231 -16.17 -4.09 -13.77
C ILE A 231 -16.73 -4.02 -15.18
N LEU A 232 -15.98 -4.54 -16.16
CA LEU A 232 -16.29 -4.51 -17.60
C LEU A 232 -17.24 -5.63 -18.00
#